data_0dcbd9097e6bf79fe0fb724a3bdde33d
#
_entry.id   0dcbd9097e6bf79fe0fb724a3bdde33d
#
_cell.length_a   1.000
_cell.length_b   1.000
_cell.length_c   1.000
_cell.angle_alpha   90.00
_cell.angle_beta   90.00
_cell.angle_gamma   90.00
#
_symmetry.space_group_name_H-M   'P 1'
#
loop_
_entity.id
_entity.type
_entity.pdbx_description
1 polymer ?
#
loop_
_entity_poly.entity_id
_entity_poly.type
_entity_poly.pdbx_seq_one_letter_code
_entity_poly.pdbx_strand_id
1 'polypeptide(L)'
;YEYSIGEEKWIGREVDDTALLDFPVMVMKTTVAGHSHKRDMTFGGKKVGELRRQPYMHGVVIQKIKRMGVNIPVFADTMLNTGDVIELVGKKIDVTLAAKEIGYPDPATNATDVVFMSIGIFIGAVIGTLTLHIGGVPLSLSSSGGALIAGLVFGWWRAHHPTMGAIPEGALWVFNNLGLNIFIAIVGI
;
A
#
# COMPACT_ATOMS: atom_id res chain seq x y z
N TYR A 1 -24.11 39.27 23.41
CA TYR A 1 -24.66 39.94 22.21
C TYR A 1 -23.64 40.82 21.45
N GLU A 2 -22.52 41.17 22.07
CA GLU A 2 -21.44 41.96 21.40
C GLU A 2 -20.40 41.10 20.70
N TYR A 3 -20.33 39.80 20.96
CA TYR A 3 -19.35 38.89 20.34
C TYR A 3 -19.66 38.56 18.87
N SER A 4 -20.90 38.58 18.44
CA SER A 4 -21.28 38.23 17.06
C SER A 4 -20.94 39.31 16.01
N ILE A 5 -20.85 40.57 16.42
CA ILE A 5 -20.54 41.68 15.50
C ILE A 5 -19.04 41.79 15.19
N GLY A 6 -18.19 41.27 16.07
CA GLY A 6 -16.74 41.24 15.87
C GLY A 6 -16.27 40.13 14.92
N GLU A 7 -16.97 39.02 14.89
CA GLU A 7 -16.60 37.86 14.06
C GLU A 7 -16.89 38.10 12.58
N GLU A 8 -18.01 38.72 12.24
CA GLU A 8 -18.33 39.08 10.82
C GLU A 8 -17.31 40.02 10.16
N LYS A 9 -16.57 40.78 10.95
CA LYS A 9 -15.57 41.72 10.45
C LYS A 9 -14.23 41.09 10.14
N TRP A 10 -13.94 39.93 10.75
CA TRP A 10 -12.65 39.22 10.63
C TRP A 10 -12.76 37.89 9.89
N ILE A 11 -13.92 37.25 9.93
CA ILE A 11 -14.23 36.10 9.12
C ILE A 11 -14.74 36.65 7.78
N GLY A 12 -13.89 36.71 6.79
CA GLY A 12 -14.29 37.15 5.46
C GLY A 12 -15.49 36.40 4.92
N ARG A 13 -16.08 36.93 3.87
CA ARG A 13 -17.21 36.31 3.17
C ARG A 13 -16.88 34.84 2.88
N GLU A 14 -17.78 33.95 3.26
CA GLU A 14 -17.67 32.53 2.94
C GLU A 14 -17.40 32.37 1.43
N VAL A 15 -16.33 31.69 1.09
CA VAL A 15 -15.96 31.50 -0.31
C VAL A 15 -16.89 30.47 -0.90
N ASP A 16 -17.91 30.94 -1.59
CA ASP A 16 -18.95 30.15 -2.26
C ASP A 16 -18.43 29.54 -3.58
N ASP A 17 -17.11 29.56 -3.79
CA ASP A 17 -16.50 29.07 -5.01
C ASP A 17 -16.19 27.58 -4.85
N THR A 18 -17.19 26.75 -5.23
CA THR A 18 -17.04 25.28 -5.29
C THR A 18 -15.85 24.84 -6.13
N ALA A 19 -15.39 25.65 -7.07
CA ALA A 19 -14.19 25.39 -7.86
C ALA A 19 -12.89 25.47 -7.03
N LEU A 20 -12.87 26.24 -5.95
CA LEU A 20 -11.75 26.28 -5.00
C LEU A 20 -11.77 25.09 -4.02
N LEU A 21 -12.95 24.50 -3.79
CA LEU A 21 -13.11 23.30 -2.95
C LEU A 21 -12.85 22.02 -3.74
N ASP A 22 -12.96 22.07 -5.07
CA ASP A 22 -12.72 20.93 -5.96
C ASP A 22 -11.24 20.81 -6.36
N PHE A 23 -10.36 20.93 -5.37
CA PHE A 23 -8.96 20.53 -5.54
C PHE A 23 -8.90 19.01 -5.50
N PRO A 24 -8.62 18.32 -6.61
CA PRO A 24 -8.48 16.87 -6.61
C PRO A 24 -7.21 16.50 -5.81
N VAL A 25 -7.39 16.39 -4.51
CA VAL A 25 -6.35 15.89 -3.61
C VAL A 25 -6.29 14.39 -3.82
N MET A 26 -5.13 13.92 -4.22
CA MET A 26 -4.86 12.50 -4.40
C MET A 26 -3.96 12.01 -3.27
N VAL A 27 -4.31 10.86 -2.71
CA VAL A 27 -3.44 10.09 -1.83
C VAL A 27 -2.81 8.98 -2.67
N MET A 28 -1.49 8.91 -2.68
CA MET A 28 -0.76 7.86 -3.38
C MET A 28 0.28 7.24 -2.45
N LYS A 29 0.32 5.92 -2.45
CA LYS A 29 1.37 5.17 -1.77
C LYS A 29 2.53 4.98 -2.73
N THR A 30 3.75 5.16 -2.25
CA THR A 30 4.96 4.83 -3.01
C THR A 30 5.92 4.05 -2.15
N THR A 31 6.48 2.98 -2.70
CA THR A 31 7.52 2.20 -2.04
C THR A 31 8.87 2.78 -2.39
N VAL A 32 9.67 3.11 -1.39
CA VAL A 32 11.00 3.69 -1.56
C VAL A 32 11.90 2.69 -2.30
N ALA A 33 12.36 3.07 -3.49
CA ALA A 33 13.26 2.26 -4.28
C ALA A 33 14.70 2.37 -3.74
N GLY A 34 15.42 1.26 -3.76
CA GLY A 34 16.85 1.23 -3.45
C GLY A 34 17.70 1.95 -4.49
N HIS A 35 17.22 1.98 -5.75
CA HIS A 35 17.86 2.67 -6.88
C HIS A 35 16.78 3.39 -7.69
N SER A 36 16.96 4.65 -7.98
CA SER A 36 16.08 5.38 -8.89
C SER A 36 16.43 5.02 -10.33
N HIS A 37 15.39 4.73 -11.16
CA HIS A 37 15.56 4.32 -12.56
C HIS A 37 16.19 5.41 -13.47
N LYS A 38 16.25 6.65 -13.01
CA LYS A 38 16.69 7.81 -13.83
C LYS A 38 17.93 8.54 -13.35
N ARG A 39 18.34 8.36 -12.10
CA ARG A 39 19.55 8.99 -11.51
C ARG A 39 20.14 8.01 -10.53
N ASP A 40 21.47 8.00 -10.42
CA ASP A 40 22.24 7.26 -9.39
C ASP A 40 21.93 7.73 -7.95
N MET A 41 20.66 7.98 -7.64
CA MET A 41 20.22 8.43 -6.33
C MET A 41 19.55 7.28 -5.59
N THR A 42 20.24 6.77 -4.60
CA THR A 42 19.64 5.90 -3.57
C THR A 42 18.84 6.77 -2.62
N PHE A 43 17.55 6.48 -2.46
CA PHE A 43 16.69 7.14 -1.47
C PHE A 43 16.79 6.49 -0.09
N GLY A 44 17.26 5.24 -0.03
CA GLY A 44 17.58 4.58 1.23
C GLY A 44 18.71 5.29 1.96
N GLY A 45 18.48 5.66 3.23
CA GLY A 45 19.43 6.40 4.06
C GLY A 45 19.29 7.93 4.03
N LYS A 46 18.38 8.50 3.20
CA LYS A 46 18.11 9.94 3.22
C LYS A 46 17.11 10.30 4.30
N LYS A 47 17.24 11.50 4.84
CA LYS A 47 16.29 12.05 5.81
C LYS A 47 15.04 12.59 5.10
N VAL A 48 13.89 12.48 5.76
CA VAL A 48 12.61 13.04 5.28
C VAL A 48 12.74 14.54 4.99
N GLY A 49 13.51 15.29 5.80
CA GLY A 49 13.77 16.70 5.59
C GLY A 49 14.51 17.02 4.29
N GLU A 50 15.42 16.13 3.86
CA GLU A 50 16.12 16.26 2.58
C GLU A 50 15.19 15.96 1.41
N LEU A 51 14.33 14.95 1.56
CA LEU A 51 13.32 14.61 0.55
C LEU A 51 12.36 15.77 0.33
N ARG A 52 11.86 16.40 1.40
CA ARG A 52 10.93 17.53 1.33
C ARG A 52 11.50 18.77 0.59
N ARG A 53 12.82 18.92 0.57
CA ARG A 53 13.49 20.03 -0.13
C ARG A 53 13.66 19.80 -1.63
N GLN A 54 13.33 18.64 -2.11
CA GLN A 54 13.48 18.32 -3.53
C GLN A 54 12.41 19.04 -4.38
N PRO A 55 12.75 19.49 -5.59
CA PRO A 55 11.82 20.24 -6.44
C PRO A 55 10.53 19.48 -6.76
N TYR A 56 10.60 18.15 -6.90
CA TYR A 56 9.43 17.29 -7.19
C TYR A 56 8.50 17.09 -5.98
N MET A 57 8.91 17.55 -4.79
CA MET A 57 8.07 17.53 -3.59
C MET A 57 7.26 18.81 -3.39
N HIS A 58 7.34 19.78 -4.33
CA HIS A 58 6.52 20.98 -4.28
C HIS A 58 5.04 20.62 -4.39
N GLY A 59 4.24 21.10 -3.43
CA GLY A 59 2.79 20.79 -3.36
C GLY A 59 2.46 19.38 -2.91
N VAL A 60 3.45 18.59 -2.45
CA VAL A 60 3.26 17.23 -1.95
C VAL A 60 3.63 17.16 -0.48
N VAL A 61 2.74 16.57 0.31
CA VAL A 61 2.93 16.34 1.74
C VAL A 61 3.10 14.86 2.01
N ILE A 62 4.08 14.50 2.84
CA ILE A 62 4.23 13.16 3.36
C ILE A 62 3.31 13.02 4.57
N GLN A 63 2.26 12.24 4.43
CA GLN A 63 1.26 12.03 5.47
C GLN A 63 1.67 10.91 6.42
N LYS A 64 2.21 9.81 5.88
CA LYS A 64 2.51 8.60 6.63
C LYS A 64 3.70 7.85 6.05
N ILE A 65 4.45 7.22 6.94
CA ILE A 65 5.53 6.30 6.56
C ILE A 65 5.25 4.97 7.26
N LYS A 66 5.25 3.88 6.50
CA LYS A 66 5.14 2.51 7.02
C LYS A 66 6.41 1.74 6.73
N ARG A 67 6.98 1.10 7.74
CA ARG A 67 8.11 0.18 7.63
C ARG A 67 7.69 -1.19 8.13
N MET A 68 7.74 -2.20 7.25
CA MET A 68 7.27 -3.57 7.59
C MET A 68 5.87 -3.59 8.24
N GLY A 69 4.94 -2.74 7.75
CA GLY A 69 3.58 -2.63 8.28
C GLY A 69 3.41 -1.72 9.51
N VAL A 70 4.49 -1.30 10.16
CA VAL A 70 4.46 -0.42 11.34
C VAL A 70 4.55 1.05 10.92
N ASN A 71 3.72 1.90 11.53
CA ASN A 71 3.76 3.34 11.29
C ASN A 71 4.99 3.96 11.96
N ILE A 72 5.74 4.74 11.20
CA ILE A 72 6.91 5.48 11.66
C ILE A 72 6.58 6.97 11.71
N PRO A 73 7.01 7.69 12.77
CA PRO A 73 6.81 9.13 12.86
C PRO A 73 7.45 9.89 11.69
N VAL A 74 6.74 10.91 11.16
CA VAL A 74 7.16 11.70 10.00
C VAL A 74 7.88 12.97 10.47
N PHE A 75 9.06 12.82 11.06
CA PHE A 75 9.92 13.94 11.45
C PHE A 75 10.95 14.26 10.36
N ALA A 76 11.49 15.47 10.38
CA ALA A 76 12.53 15.88 9.41
C ALA A 76 13.79 15.00 9.48
N ASP A 77 14.11 14.50 10.68
CA ASP A 77 15.28 13.64 10.93
C ASP A 77 15.02 12.15 10.71
N THR A 78 13.78 11.75 10.42
CA THR A 78 13.42 10.36 10.15
C THR A 78 14.18 9.88 8.91
N MET A 79 14.96 8.83 9.05
CA MET A 79 15.68 8.20 7.93
C MET A 79 14.76 7.26 7.18
N LEU A 80 14.74 7.39 5.86
CA LEU A 80 14.01 6.52 4.96
C LEU A 80 14.87 5.31 4.61
N ASN A 81 14.28 4.13 4.66
CA ASN A 81 14.92 2.89 4.24
C ASN A 81 14.29 2.40 2.94
N THR A 82 15.07 1.68 2.16
CA THR A 82 14.55 0.94 0.99
C THR A 82 13.44 0.00 1.43
N GLY A 83 12.31 0.02 0.73
CA GLY A 83 11.14 -0.78 1.07
C GLY A 83 10.15 -0.08 2.03
N ASP A 84 10.47 1.11 2.54
CA ASP A 84 9.49 1.91 3.26
C ASP A 84 8.35 2.32 2.32
N VAL A 85 7.13 2.27 2.80
CA VAL A 85 5.95 2.74 2.08
C VAL A 85 5.60 4.14 2.57
N ILE A 86 5.67 5.12 1.67
CA ILE A 86 5.35 6.52 1.96
C ILE A 86 3.98 6.84 1.38
N GLU A 87 3.12 7.42 2.18
CA GLU A 87 1.83 7.99 1.76
C GLU A 87 2.03 9.48 1.42
N LEU A 88 1.85 9.82 0.15
CA LEU A 88 1.96 11.16 -0.40
C LEU A 88 0.58 11.74 -0.64
N VAL A 89 0.39 13.01 -0.28
CA VAL A 89 -0.87 13.74 -0.46
C VAL A 89 -0.60 15.05 -1.16
N GLY A 90 -1.40 15.38 -2.17
CA GLY A 90 -1.30 16.61 -2.93
C GLY A 90 -2.09 16.55 -4.23
N LYS A 91 -1.83 17.47 -5.16
CA LYS A 91 -2.44 17.44 -6.49
C LYS A 91 -2.01 16.17 -7.22
N LYS A 92 -2.93 15.57 -7.97
CA LYS A 92 -2.70 14.33 -8.73
C LYS A 92 -1.43 14.35 -9.56
N ILE A 93 -1.14 15.45 -10.24
CA ILE A 93 0.04 15.60 -11.10
C ILE A 93 1.31 15.57 -10.25
N ASP A 94 1.35 16.39 -9.19
CA ASP A 94 2.53 16.56 -8.35
C ASP A 94 2.83 15.27 -7.58
N VAL A 95 1.81 14.64 -7.02
CA VAL A 95 1.92 13.36 -6.29
C VAL A 95 2.40 12.24 -7.22
N THR A 96 1.89 12.20 -8.46
CA THR A 96 2.31 11.18 -9.43
C THR A 96 3.78 11.36 -9.85
N LEU A 97 4.22 12.60 -10.02
CA LEU A 97 5.63 12.90 -10.33
C LEU A 97 6.53 12.55 -9.14
N ALA A 98 6.17 13.00 -7.94
CA ALA A 98 6.93 12.70 -6.73
C ALA A 98 7.03 11.20 -6.47
N ALA A 99 5.93 10.46 -6.61
CA ALA A 99 5.90 9.03 -6.39
C ALA A 99 6.82 8.27 -7.35
N LYS A 100 6.85 8.67 -8.64
CA LYS A 100 7.74 8.06 -9.65
C LYS A 100 9.21 8.36 -9.41
N GLU A 101 9.54 9.53 -8.85
CA GLU A 101 10.92 9.89 -8.54
C GLU A 101 11.41 9.18 -7.26
N ILE A 102 10.53 8.97 -6.28
CA ILE A 102 10.88 8.33 -5.00
C ILE A 102 11.00 6.81 -5.16
N GLY A 103 10.14 6.21 -5.99
CA GLY A 103 10.16 4.76 -6.13
C GLY A 103 9.02 4.21 -6.97
N TYR A 104 8.43 3.13 -6.50
CA TYR A 104 7.33 2.44 -7.18
C TYR A 104 6.00 3.01 -6.72
N PRO A 105 5.29 3.80 -7.57
CA PRO A 105 3.98 4.32 -7.23
C PRO A 105 2.95 3.20 -7.15
N ASP A 106 2.27 3.12 -6.04
CA ASP A 106 1.10 2.26 -5.84
C ASP A 106 -0.12 3.18 -5.69
N PRO A 107 -0.89 3.41 -6.77
CA PRO A 107 -2.10 4.21 -6.67
C PRO A 107 -3.02 3.57 -5.64
N ALA A 108 -3.52 4.38 -4.69
CA ALA A 108 -4.50 3.92 -3.72
C ALA A 108 -5.76 3.47 -4.47
N THR A 109 -5.83 2.19 -4.79
CA THR A 109 -7.03 1.59 -5.38
C THR A 109 -7.87 1.01 -4.26
N ASN A 110 -9.15 1.35 -4.25
CA ASN A 110 -10.13 0.72 -3.38
C ASN A 110 -10.58 -0.64 -3.94
N ALA A 111 -10.11 -1.01 -5.13
CA ALA A 111 -10.41 -2.28 -5.76
C ALA A 111 -9.38 -3.34 -5.39
N THR A 112 -9.87 -4.50 -4.98
CA THR A 112 -9.03 -5.67 -4.79
C THR A 112 -8.69 -6.27 -6.14
N ASP A 113 -7.43 -6.62 -6.38
CA ASP A 113 -7.04 -7.38 -7.56
C ASP A 113 -7.51 -8.84 -7.43
N VAL A 114 -8.80 -9.02 -7.72
CA VAL A 114 -9.49 -10.33 -7.61
C VAL A 114 -8.88 -11.33 -8.58
N VAL A 115 -8.41 -10.87 -9.74
CA VAL A 115 -7.81 -11.74 -10.76
C VAL A 115 -6.52 -12.37 -10.23
N PHE A 116 -5.64 -11.55 -9.65
CA PHE A 116 -4.39 -12.05 -9.05
C PHE A 116 -4.65 -13.04 -7.92
N MET A 117 -5.61 -12.75 -7.03
CA MET A 117 -6.00 -13.65 -5.95
C MET A 117 -6.58 -14.97 -6.48
N SER A 118 -7.48 -14.89 -7.46
CA SER A 118 -8.13 -16.08 -8.03
C SER A 118 -7.13 -16.99 -8.71
N ILE A 119 -6.15 -16.44 -9.42
CA ILE A 119 -5.06 -17.22 -10.03
C ILE A 119 -4.23 -17.92 -8.94
N GLY A 120 -3.89 -17.21 -7.85
CA GLY A 120 -3.15 -17.79 -6.74
C GLY A 120 -3.90 -18.98 -6.09
N ILE A 121 -5.19 -18.81 -5.82
CA ILE A 121 -6.05 -19.86 -5.24
C ILE A 121 -6.16 -21.05 -6.19
N PHE A 122 -6.39 -20.79 -7.48
CA PHE A 122 -6.52 -21.85 -8.49
C PHE A 122 -5.24 -22.68 -8.62
N ILE A 123 -4.09 -22.02 -8.75
CA ILE A 123 -2.78 -22.70 -8.83
C ILE A 123 -2.53 -23.49 -7.54
N GLY A 124 -2.82 -22.91 -6.38
CA GLY A 124 -2.67 -23.59 -5.10
C GLY A 124 -3.54 -24.84 -4.97
N ALA A 125 -4.80 -24.76 -5.41
CA ALA A 125 -5.70 -25.89 -5.41
C ALA A 125 -5.19 -27.02 -6.32
N VAL A 126 -4.73 -26.69 -7.53
CA VAL A 126 -4.15 -27.66 -8.49
C VAL A 126 -2.90 -28.31 -7.90
N ILE A 127 -1.97 -27.55 -7.34
CA ILE A 127 -0.76 -28.10 -6.70
C ILE A 127 -1.12 -29.01 -5.53
N GLY A 128 -2.13 -28.64 -4.75
CA GLY A 128 -2.58 -29.42 -3.60
C GLY A 128 -3.18 -30.79 -3.96
N THR A 129 -3.68 -30.96 -5.19
CA THR A 129 -4.20 -32.27 -5.68
C THR A 129 -3.10 -33.20 -6.15
N LEU A 130 -1.87 -32.69 -6.36
CA LEU A 130 -0.74 -33.52 -6.80
C LEU A 130 -0.31 -34.46 -5.67
N THR A 131 -0.33 -35.77 -5.96
CA THR A 131 0.16 -36.78 -5.05
C THR A 131 1.57 -37.20 -5.44
N LEU A 132 2.53 -36.92 -4.58
CA LEU A 132 3.94 -37.30 -4.76
C LEU A 132 4.17 -38.65 -4.09
N HIS A 133 4.66 -39.62 -4.84
CA HIS A 133 5.04 -40.94 -4.30
C HIS A 133 6.54 -40.91 -3.97
N ILE A 134 6.88 -40.82 -2.68
CA ILE A 134 8.25 -40.88 -2.23
C ILE A 134 8.45 -42.17 -1.45
N GLY A 135 9.32 -43.05 -1.97
CA GLY A 135 9.61 -44.34 -1.31
C GLY A 135 8.42 -45.28 -1.16
N GLY A 136 7.42 -45.20 -2.08
CA GLY A 136 6.22 -46.06 -2.03
C GLY A 136 5.11 -45.53 -1.11
N VAL A 137 5.32 -44.39 -0.43
CA VAL A 137 4.31 -43.73 0.40
C VAL A 137 3.67 -42.59 -0.39
N PRO A 138 2.34 -42.54 -0.59
CA PRO A 138 1.66 -41.45 -1.22
C PRO A 138 1.59 -40.24 -0.26
N LEU A 139 2.32 -39.18 -0.58
CA LEU A 139 2.25 -37.90 0.11
C LEU A 139 1.39 -36.94 -0.70
N SER A 140 0.23 -36.59 -0.20
CA SER A 140 -0.63 -35.56 -0.77
C SER A 140 -0.70 -34.34 0.15
N LEU A 141 -0.54 -33.16 -0.46
CA LEU A 141 -0.52 -31.91 0.30
C LEU A 141 -1.93 -31.44 0.71
N SER A 142 -2.97 -32.06 0.19
CA SER A 142 -4.35 -31.59 0.19
C SER A 142 -4.54 -30.21 -0.48
N SER A 143 -5.74 -29.92 -0.97
CA SER A 143 -6.03 -28.61 -1.62
C SER A 143 -5.81 -27.42 -0.70
N SER A 144 -6.05 -27.58 0.61
CA SER A 144 -5.80 -26.53 1.61
C SER A 144 -4.32 -26.27 1.83
N GLY A 145 -3.49 -27.30 1.90
CA GLY A 145 -2.03 -27.16 2.01
C GLY A 145 -1.43 -26.53 0.77
N GLY A 146 -1.89 -26.95 -0.43
CA GLY A 146 -1.48 -26.32 -1.69
C GLY A 146 -1.85 -24.84 -1.78
N ALA A 147 -3.05 -24.47 -1.37
CA ALA A 147 -3.50 -23.08 -1.33
C ALA A 147 -2.68 -22.23 -0.35
N LEU A 148 -2.27 -22.79 0.80
CA LEU A 148 -1.40 -22.12 1.77
C LEU A 148 -0.01 -21.83 1.18
N ILE A 149 0.61 -22.82 0.54
CA ILE A 149 1.92 -22.66 -0.09
C ILE A 149 1.84 -21.65 -1.24
N ALA A 150 0.82 -21.73 -2.09
CA ALA A 150 0.61 -20.73 -3.14
C ALA A 150 0.43 -19.34 -2.56
N GLY A 151 -0.35 -19.18 -1.49
CA GLY A 151 -0.52 -17.89 -0.81
C GLY A 151 0.81 -17.29 -0.31
N LEU A 152 1.70 -18.12 0.25
CA LEU A 152 3.04 -17.69 0.65
C LEU A 152 3.90 -17.26 -0.54
N VAL A 153 3.89 -18.03 -1.63
CA VAL A 153 4.66 -17.74 -2.85
C VAL A 153 4.15 -16.44 -3.50
N PHE A 154 2.84 -16.29 -3.67
CA PHE A 154 2.23 -15.10 -4.25
C PHE A 154 2.41 -13.87 -3.34
N GLY A 155 2.33 -14.04 -2.02
CA GLY A 155 2.63 -12.98 -1.05
C GLY A 155 4.09 -12.54 -1.11
N TRP A 156 5.02 -13.48 -1.20
CA TRP A 156 6.44 -13.19 -1.40
C TRP A 156 6.70 -12.51 -2.73
N TRP A 157 6.08 -12.97 -3.82
CA TRP A 157 6.17 -12.33 -5.14
C TRP A 157 5.68 -10.88 -5.09
N ARG A 158 4.52 -10.65 -4.49
CA ARG A 158 3.98 -9.31 -4.31
C ARG A 158 4.91 -8.39 -3.53
N ALA A 159 5.60 -8.90 -2.50
CA ALA A 159 6.56 -8.11 -1.73
C ALA A 159 7.69 -7.55 -2.60
N HIS A 160 8.04 -8.26 -3.69
CA HIS A 160 9.05 -7.82 -4.67
C HIS A 160 8.46 -7.01 -5.83
N HIS A 161 7.18 -7.18 -6.13
CA HIS A 161 6.47 -6.52 -7.23
C HIS A 161 5.19 -5.85 -6.71
N PRO A 162 5.30 -4.71 -6.00
CA PRO A 162 4.16 -4.08 -5.31
C PRO A 162 3.07 -3.54 -6.24
N THR A 163 3.31 -3.54 -7.57
CA THR A 163 2.36 -3.07 -8.57
C THR A 163 1.23 -4.06 -8.89
N MET A 164 1.38 -5.34 -8.46
CA MET A 164 0.40 -6.40 -8.71
C MET A 164 -0.24 -6.87 -7.40
N GLY A 165 -1.49 -7.31 -7.46
CA GLY A 165 -2.19 -7.91 -6.32
C GLY A 165 -2.54 -6.90 -5.22
N ALA A 166 -2.89 -5.66 -5.58
CA ALA A 166 -3.31 -4.66 -4.60
C ALA A 166 -4.58 -5.12 -3.87
N ILE A 167 -4.49 -5.20 -2.54
CA ILE A 167 -5.63 -5.53 -1.66
C ILE A 167 -5.76 -4.39 -0.66
N PRO A 168 -6.91 -3.67 -0.63
CA PRO A 168 -7.17 -2.65 0.37
C PRO A 168 -7.10 -3.21 1.80
N GLU A 169 -6.65 -2.41 2.76
CA GLU A 169 -6.49 -2.83 4.15
C GLU A 169 -7.80 -3.37 4.75
N GLY A 170 -8.95 -2.76 4.39
CA GLY A 170 -10.25 -3.24 4.82
C GLY A 170 -10.61 -4.63 4.27
N ALA A 171 -10.30 -4.88 3.00
CA ALA A 171 -10.51 -6.19 2.40
C ALA A 171 -9.58 -7.25 3.02
N LEU A 172 -8.34 -6.90 3.28
CA LEU A 172 -7.37 -7.78 3.94
C LEU A 172 -7.85 -8.19 5.33
N TRP A 173 -8.40 -7.25 6.10
CA TRP A 173 -8.98 -7.54 7.42
C TRP A 173 -10.15 -8.53 7.34
N VAL A 174 -11.06 -8.31 6.39
CA VAL A 174 -12.20 -9.23 6.17
C VAL A 174 -11.71 -10.62 5.78
N PHE A 175 -10.79 -10.74 4.81
CA PHE A 175 -10.27 -12.03 4.37
C PHE A 175 -9.53 -12.77 5.48
N ASN A 176 -8.76 -12.09 6.31
CA ASN A 176 -8.07 -12.72 7.44
C ASN A 176 -9.07 -13.27 8.45
N ASN A 177 -10.05 -12.47 8.88
CA ASN A 177 -10.99 -12.89 9.89
C ASN A 177 -11.96 -13.96 9.37
N LEU A 178 -12.54 -13.75 8.19
CA LEU A 178 -13.48 -14.67 7.58
C LEU A 178 -12.79 -15.98 7.19
N GLY A 179 -11.63 -15.88 6.52
CA GLY A 179 -10.87 -17.06 6.07
C GLY A 179 -10.40 -17.92 7.23
N LEU A 180 -9.89 -17.31 8.30
CA LEU A 180 -9.47 -18.05 9.49
C LEU A 180 -10.65 -18.73 10.18
N ASN A 181 -11.77 -18.05 10.35
CA ASN A 181 -12.97 -18.61 10.97
C ASN A 181 -13.54 -19.78 10.16
N ILE A 182 -13.62 -19.64 8.82
CA ILE A 182 -14.06 -20.72 7.93
C ILE A 182 -13.08 -21.89 7.99
N PHE A 183 -11.77 -21.62 7.97
CA PHE A 183 -10.76 -22.69 8.08
C PHE A 183 -10.91 -23.47 9.37
N ILE A 184 -11.05 -22.80 10.52
CA ILE A 184 -11.24 -23.44 11.83
C ILE A 184 -12.55 -24.25 11.84
N ALA A 185 -13.63 -23.72 11.28
CA ALA A 185 -14.91 -24.42 11.21
C ALA A 185 -14.83 -25.71 10.38
N ILE A 186 -14.10 -25.72 9.27
CA ILE A 186 -13.96 -26.87 8.38
C ILE A 186 -13.02 -27.94 8.98
N VAL A 187 -11.92 -27.51 9.61
CA VAL A 187 -10.91 -28.43 10.16
C VAL A 187 -11.29 -28.92 11.56
N GLY A 188 -12.13 -28.16 12.28
CA GLY A 188 -12.57 -28.48 13.64
C GLY A 188 -13.80 -29.42 13.73
N ILE A 189 -14.35 -29.81 12.58
CA ILE A 189 -15.43 -30.82 12.47
C ILE A 189 -14.82 -32.19 12.13
#